data_4f7f1ff8bd4e2a47973a439b37cc84f6
#
_entry.id   4f7f1ff8bd4e2a47973a439b37cc84f6
#
_cell.length_a   1.000
_cell.length_b   1.000
_cell.length_c   1.000
_cell.angle_alpha   90.00
_cell.angle_beta   90.00
_cell.angle_gamma   90.00
#
_symmetry.space_group_name_H-M   'P 1'
#
loop_
_entity.id
_entity.type
_entity.pdbx_description
1 polymer ?
#
loop_
_entity_poly.entity_id
_entity_poly.type
_entity_poly.pdbx_seq_one_letter_code
_entity_poly.pdbx_strand_id
1 'polypeptide(L)'
;MSDSVELQQKLGIFCLYDDVEIPSLATRKSACFDLKAYLKSHTKVLAYNQYNHKKEILIKNNCLLMLPSWRYLIPTGIIFDIPKGCYIKVHPRSGNALIKGLITANNAGIIDEDYVEECNCIMRNVSHTSIQIDHGDRIVQAEMRRVESF
;
A
#
# COMPACT_ATOMS: atom_id res chain seq x y z
N MET A 1 -27.71 -28.94 15.83
CA MET A 1 -26.89 -27.71 15.56
C MET A 1 -25.60 -28.18 14.97
N SER A 2 -25.38 -27.89 13.73
CA SER A 2 -24.04 -28.06 13.15
C SER A 2 -23.18 -26.89 13.60
N ASP A 3 -22.20 -27.14 14.44
CA ASP A 3 -21.11 -26.18 14.65
C ASP A 3 -20.39 -26.06 13.32
N SER A 4 -20.78 -25.06 12.52
CA SER A 4 -20.03 -24.68 11.36
C SER A 4 -18.74 -24.05 11.87
N VAL A 5 -17.67 -24.82 11.90
CA VAL A 5 -16.32 -24.27 12.04
C VAL A 5 -16.10 -23.41 10.81
N GLU A 6 -16.29 -22.09 10.94
CA GLU A 6 -15.86 -21.16 9.92
C GLU A 6 -14.35 -21.31 9.80
N LEU A 7 -13.92 -21.96 8.71
CA LEU A 7 -12.51 -22.03 8.37
C LEU A 7 -12.04 -20.58 8.15
N GLN A 8 -11.23 -20.07 9.07
CA GLN A 8 -10.57 -18.79 8.90
C GLN A 8 -9.72 -18.84 7.64
N GLN A 9 -10.10 -18.04 6.65
CA GLN A 9 -9.30 -17.88 5.44
C GLN A 9 -8.02 -17.10 5.80
N LYS A 10 -6.87 -17.62 5.38
CA LYS A 10 -5.56 -17.01 5.63
C LYS A 10 -5.09 -16.27 4.40
N LEU A 11 -4.68 -15.02 4.60
CA LEU A 11 -3.97 -14.24 3.62
C LEU A 11 -2.52 -14.71 3.55
N GLY A 12 -2.07 -15.14 2.38
CA GLY A 12 -0.67 -15.41 2.12
C GLY A 12 0.08 -14.12 1.81
N ILE A 13 1.31 -14.01 2.30
CA ILE A 13 2.18 -12.85 2.05
C ILE A 13 3.54 -13.35 1.63
N PHE A 14 4.01 -12.90 0.47
CA PHE A 14 5.34 -13.17 -0.05
C PHE A 14 6.17 -11.88 -0.03
N CYS A 15 7.31 -11.91 0.66
CA CYS A 15 8.24 -10.79 0.72
C CYS A 15 9.28 -10.91 -0.40
N LEU A 16 9.39 -9.90 -1.25
CA LEU A 16 10.33 -9.87 -2.36
C LEU A 16 11.78 -9.71 -1.94
N TYR A 17 12.01 -9.15 -0.75
CA TYR A 17 13.33 -8.86 -0.21
C TYR A 17 13.42 -9.32 1.22
N ASP A 18 14.63 -9.71 1.66
CA ASP A 18 14.88 -10.26 3.00
C ASP A 18 14.59 -9.26 4.14
N ASP A 19 14.68 -7.98 3.85
CA ASP A 19 14.46 -6.91 4.82
C ASP A 19 13.02 -6.36 4.84
N VAL A 20 12.10 -7.00 4.13
CA VAL A 20 10.68 -6.67 4.20
C VAL A 20 10.04 -7.38 5.39
N GLU A 21 9.45 -6.62 6.28
CA GLU A 21 8.70 -7.16 7.41
C GLU A 21 7.30 -7.61 6.97
N ILE A 22 6.88 -8.78 7.45
CA ILE A 22 5.51 -9.28 7.21
C ILE A 22 4.53 -8.36 7.95
N PRO A 23 3.54 -7.78 7.26
CA PRO A 23 2.52 -6.96 7.89
C PRO A 23 1.76 -7.74 8.95
N SER A 24 1.41 -7.05 10.03
CA SER A 24 0.60 -7.62 11.11
C SER A 24 -0.36 -6.57 11.66
N LEU A 25 -1.43 -7.05 12.30
CA LEU A 25 -2.36 -6.17 13.00
C LEU A 25 -1.64 -5.56 14.22
N ALA A 26 -1.81 -4.25 14.43
CA ALA A 26 -1.24 -3.57 15.61
C ALA A 26 -1.86 -4.09 16.91
N THR A 27 -3.15 -4.42 16.88
CA THR A 27 -3.89 -5.07 17.98
C THR A 27 -4.82 -6.14 17.42
N ARG A 28 -5.32 -7.04 18.29
CA ARG A 28 -6.30 -8.06 17.89
C ARG A 28 -7.62 -7.47 17.34
N LYS A 29 -7.92 -6.23 17.69
CA LYS A 29 -9.14 -5.53 17.29
C LYS A 29 -8.91 -4.55 16.14
N SER A 30 -7.71 -4.46 15.59
CA SER A 30 -7.42 -3.62 14.43
C SER A 30 -8.18 -4.12 13.21
N ALA A 31 -8.81 -3.21 12.48
CA ALA A 31 -9.52 -3.55 11.24
C ALA A 31 -8.55 -3.76 10.07
N CYS A 32 -7.43 -3.04 10.07
CA CYS A 32 -6.44 -3.02 9.00
C CYS A 32 -5.04 -3.28 9.54
N PHE A 33 -4.16 -3.71 8.65
CA PHE A 33 -2.71 -3.76 8.86
C PHE A 33 -2.04 -2.69 7.99
N ASP A 34 -0.91 -2.15 8.47
CA ASP A 34 -0.17 -1.14 7.72
C ASP A 34 0.73 -1.77 6.65
N LEU A 35 0.86 -1.08 5.52
CA LEU A 35 1.87 -1.36 4.50
C LEU A 35 2.91 -0.23 4.50
N LYS A 36 4.17 -0.63 4.34
CA LYS A 36 5.32 0.25 4.39
C LYS A 36 5.90 0.48 3.00
N ALA A 37 6.44 1.66 2.78
CA ALA A 37 7.16 1.99 1.56
C ALA A 37 8.50 1.23 1.50
N TYR A 38 8.78 0.60 0.37
CA TYR A 38 10.09 0.02 0.09
C TYR A 38 10.88 0.96 -0.84
N LEU A 39 11.77 1.75 -0.25
CA LEU A 39 12.48 2.83 -0.93
C LEU A 39 14.00 2.73 -0.74
N LYS A 40 14.56 1.57 -0.97
CA LYS A 40 16.03 1.42 -0.97
C LYS A 40 16.64 2.23 -2.11
N SER A 41 17.84 2.76 -1.88
CA SER A 41 18.62 3.46 -2.89
C SER A 41 18.75 2.63 -4.16
N HIS A 42 18.73 3.30 -5.31
CA HIS A 42 18.70 2.72 -6.66
C HIS A 42 17.37 2.11 -7.10
N THR A 43 16.34 2.06 -6.26
CA THR A 43 14.98 1.74 -6.68
C THR A 43 14.46 2.88 -7.58
N LYS A 44 13.75 2.53 -8.66
CA LYS A 44 13.05 3.52 -9.49
C LYS A 44 11.59 3.56 -9.11
N VAL A 45 11.07 4.77 -8.91
CA VAL A 45 9.66 5.03 -8.60
C VAL A 45 9.02 5.75 -9.77
N LEU A 46 7.94 5.19 -10.29
CA LEU A 46 7.13 5.83 -11.32
C LEU A 46 6.32 6.96 -10.71
N ALA A 47 6.31 8.12 -11.37
CA ALA A 47 5.51 9.26 -10.96
C ALA A 47 4.84 9.93 -12.16
N TYR A 48 3.76 10.65 -11.87
CA TYR A 48 3.11 11.55 -12.82
C TYR A 48 2.91 12.90 -12.17
N ASN A 49 3.28 13.97 -12.88
CA ASN A 49 3.07 15.32 -12.39
C ASN A 49 1.59 15.77 -12.59
N GLN A 50 1.28 17.00 -12.19
CA GLN A 50 -0.07 17.56 -12.31
C GLN A 50 -0.54 17.74 -13.76
N TYR A 51 0.36 17.67 -14.74
CA TYR A 51 0.05 17.72 -16.17
C TYR A 51 -0.02 16.34 -16.82
N ASN A 52 0.02 15.26 -15.99
CA ASN A 52 0.02 13.87 -16.43
C ASN A 52 1.26 13.47 -17.25
N HIS A 53 2.37 14.16 -17.04
CA HIS A 53 3.65 13.77 -17.62
C HIS A 53 4.32 12.72 -16.75
N LYS A 54 4.72 11.61 -17.38
CA LYS A 54 5.42 10.49 -16.75
C LYS A 54 6.83 10.90 -16.34
N LYS A 55 7.22 10.52 -15.13
CA LYS A 55 8.56 10.70 -14.57
C LYS A 55 9.04 9.39 -13.94
N GLU A 56 10.33 9.12 -14.07
CA GLU A 56 11.02 8.09 -13.28
C GLU A 56 11.90 8.77 -12.24
N ILE A 57 11.70 8.40 -10.97
CA ILE A 57 12.47 8.96 -9.86
C ILE A 57 13.41 7.88 -9.35
N LEU A 58 14.71 8.14 -9.43
CA LEU A 58 15.72 7.28 -8.82
C LEU A 58 15.82 7.62 -7.33
N ILE A 59 15.58 6.63 -6.48
CA ILE A 59 15.66 6.81 -5.03
C ILE A 59 17.12 6.99 -4.62
N LYS A 60 17.36 8.00 -3.79
CA LYS A 60 18.65 8.32 -3.17
C LYS A 60 18.45 8.44 -1.67
N ASN A 61 19.45 7.99 -0.90
CA ASN A 61 19.40 8.04 0.57
C ASN A 61 18.16 7.37 1.17
N ASN A 62 17.65 6.35 0.52
CA ASN A 62 16.47 5.58 0.97
C ASN A 62 15.24 6.45 1.27
N CYS A 63 15.03 7.51 0.52
CA CYS A 63 13.87 8.37 0.69
C CYS A 63 13.35 8.91 -0.65
N LEU A 64 12.07 9.28 -0.64
CA LEU A 64 11.36 9.90 -1.76
C LEU A 64 10.82 11.25 -1.30
N LEU A 65 11.10 12.30 -2.07
CA LEU A 65 10.47 13.60 -1.86
C LEU A 65 9.27 13.73 -2.80
N MET A 66 8.08 13.71 -2.23
CA MET A 66 6.83 13.85 -3.00
C MET A 66 6.50 15.33 -3.18
N LEU A 67 6.51 15.78 -4.43
CA LEU A 67 6.16 17.15 -4.78
C LEU A 67 4.64 17.38 -4.69
N PRO A 68 4.19 18.63 -4.42
CA PRO A 68 2.77 18.95 -4.39
C PRO A 68 2.03 18.55 -5.66
N SER A 69 0.88 17.93 -5.51
CA SER A 69 -0.02 17.51 -6.60
C SER A 69 0.45 16.33 -7.46
N TRP A 70 1.66 15.85 -7.28
CA TRP A 70 2.17 14.69 -8.02
C TRP A 70 1.62 13.39 -7.46
N ARG A 71 1.54 12.36 -8.31
CA ARG A 71 1.19 10.99 -7.95
C ARG A 71 2.42 10.09 -8.11
N TYR A 72 2.60 9.18 -7.16
CA TYR A 72 3.74 8.28 -7.10
C TYR A 72 3.26 6.85 -6.92
N LEU A 73 3.85 5.92 -7.68
CA LEU A 73 3.61 4.50 -7.52
C LEU A 73 4.68 3.95 -6.56
N ILE A 74 4.33 3.84 -5.28
CA ILE A 74 5.28 3.47 -4.23
C ILE A 74 5.26 1.97 -4.01
N PRO A 75 6.40 1.27 -4.18
CA PRO A 75 6.50 -0.16 -3.96
C PRO A 75 6.47 -0.51 -2.46
N THR A 76 5.98 -1.70 -2.15
CA THR A 76 5.94 -2.24 -0.79
C THR A 76 6.86 -3.44 -0.57
N GLY A 77 7.35 -4.05 -1.64
CA GLY A 77 8.11 -5.29 -1.58
C GLY A 77 7.27 -6.52 -1.24
N ILE A 78 5.94 -6.43 -1.35
CA ILE A 78 5.02 -7.50 -0.95
C ILE A 78 4.18 -7.95 -2.14
N ILE A 79 4.03 -9.27 -2.26
CA ILE A 79 3.02 -9.92 -3.10
C ILE A 79 2.02 -10.62 -2.18
N PHE A 80 0.73 -10.40 -2.42
CA PHE A 80 -0.33 -11.11 -1.71
C PHE A 80 -0.72 -12.39 -2.43
N ASP A 81 -0.89 -13.46 -1.66
CA ASP A 81 -1.57 -14.66 -2.08
C ASP A 81 -2.96 -14.63 -1.45
N ILE A 82 -3.93 -14.13 -2.21
CA ILE A 82 -5.27 -13.84 -1.73
C ILE A 82 -6.11 -15.10 -1.84
N PRO A 83 -6.76 -15.55 -0.73
CA PRO A 83 -7.61 -16.73 -0.78
C PRO A 83 -8.81 -16.53 -1.68
N LYS A 84 -9.32 -17.64 -2.22
CA LYS A 84 -10.45 -17.64 -3.15
C LYS A 84 -11.66 -16.91 -2.56
N GLY A 85 -12.27 -16.05 -3.38
CA GLY A 85 -13.46 -15.27 -3.01
C GLY A 85 -13.16 -14.04 -2.15
N CYS A 86 -11.88 -13.67 -2.04
CA CYS A 86 -11.46 -12.48 -1.28
C CYS A 86 -10.74 -11.48 -2.17
N TYR A 87 -10.55 -10.29 -1.64
CA TYR A 87 -9.72 -9.22 -2.20
C TYR A 87 -9.12 -8.39 -1.09
N ILE A 88 -8.09 -7.63 -1.42
CA ILE A 88 -7.49 -6.66 -0.49
C ILE A 88 -7.98 -5.26 -0.85
N LYS A 89 -8.42 -4.52 0.16
CA LYS A 89 -8.79 -3.12 0.03
C LYS A 89 -7.78 -2.26 0.78
N VAL A 90 -7.19 -1.31 0.06
CA VAL A 90 -6.14 -0.43 0.55
C VAL A 90 -6.71 0.96 0.79
N HIS A 91 -6.47 1.50 1.96
CA HIS A 91 -6.97 2.80 2.40
C HIS A 91 -5.82 3.74 2.78
N PRO A 92 -6.03 5.06 2.70
CA PRO A 92 -5.10 6.00 3.33
C PRO A 92 -5.12 5.82 4.85
N ARG A 93 -4.06 6.28 5.50
CA ARG A 93 -3.99 6.35 6.96
C ARG A 93 -4.46 7.74 7.41
N SER A 94 -5.32 7.76 8.43
CA SER A 94 -5.94 9.01 8.91
C SER A 94 -4.92 10.07 9.35
N GLY A 95 -3.87 9.67 10.06
CA GLY A 95 -2.81 10.58 10.48
C GLY A 95 -2.05 11.20 9.32
N ASN A 96 -1.69 10.39 8.32
CA ASN A 96 -1.01 10.86 7.11
C ASN A 96 -1.91 11.83 6.31
N ALA A 97 -3.18 11.48 6.17
CA ALA A 97 -4.14 12.31 5.45
C ALA A 97 -4.35 13.66 6.11
N LEU A 98 -4.55 13.67 7.43
CA LEU A 98 -4.85 14.89 8.19
C LEU A 98 -3.62 15.80 8.35
N ILE A 99 -2.47 15.24 8.73
CA ILE A 99 -1.30 16.03 9.14
C ILE A 99 -0.40 16.36 7.97
N LYS A 100 -0.22 15.42 7.03
CA LYS A 100 0.75 15.58 5.92
C LYS A 100 0.08 15.88 4.58
N GLY A 101 -1.21 15.58 4.43
CA GLY A 101 -1.85 15.62 3.13
C GLY A 101 -1.43 14.47 2.21
N LEU A 102 -1.04 13.34 2.78
CA LEU A 102 -0.68 12.12 2.05
C LEU A 102 -1.89 11.19 1.96
N ILE A 103 -2.37 10.97 0.76
CA ILE A 103 -3.55 10.14 0.48
C ILE A 103 -3.29 9.16 -0.66
N THR A 104 -4.17 8.17 -0.80
CA THR A 104 -4.23 7.34 -2.00
C THR A 104 -4.90 8.10 -3.14
N ALA A 105 -4.28 8.10 -4.31
CA ALA A 105 -4.81 8.85 -5.46
C ALA A 105 -6.10 8.24 -6.04
N ASN A 106 -6.30 6.95 -5.86
CA ASN A 106 -7.48 6.20 -6.30
C ASN A 106 -8.54 6.02 -5.21
N ASN A 107 -8.53 6.83 -4.16
CA ASN A 107 -9.33 6.75 -2.94
C ASN A 107 -9.12 5.43 -2.19
N ALA A 108 -9.61 4.31 -2.71
CA ALA A 108 -9.32 2.97 -2.22
C ALA A 108 -8.67 2.16 -3.33
N GLY A 109 -7.56 1.52 -3.02
CA GLY A 109 -6.92 0.55 -3.91
C GLY A 109 -7.61 -0.80 -3.77
N ILE A 110 -7.84 -1.48 -4.88
CA ILE A 110 -8.41 -2.83 -4.90
C ILE A 110 -7.37 -3.76 -5.48
N ILE A 111 -7.06 -4.83 -4.74
CA ILE A 111 -6.16 -5.90 -5.19
C ILE A 111 -7.00 -7.16 -5.32
N ASP A 112 -7.20 -7.60 -6.55
CA ASP A 112 -8.01 -8.76 -6.88
C ASP A 112 -7.27 -10.07 -6.53
N GLU A 113 -8.04 -11.15 -6.39
CA GLU A 113 -7.53 -12.49 -6.08
C GLU A 113 -6.47 -12.95 -7.06
N ASP A 114 -6.61 -12.62 -8.34
CA ASP A 114 -5.71 -13.03 -9.42
C ASP A 114 -4.54 -12.04 -9.66
N TYR A 115 -4.43 -10.99 -8.88
CA TYR A 115 -3.28 -10.08 -8.94
C TYR A 115 -2.09 -10.69 -8.18
N VAL A 116 -1.11 -11.16 -8.92
CA VAL A 116 0.05 -11.89 -8.38
C VAL A 116 1.37 -11.11 -8.45
N GLU A 117 1.29 -9.84 -8.75
CA GLU A 117 2.42 -8.92 -8.83
C GLU A 117 2.64 -8.18 -7.50
N GLU A 118 3.73 -7.42 -7.43
CA GLU A 118 4.02 -6.59 -6.27
C GLU A 118 2.89 -5.60 -5.99
N CYS A 119 2.51 -5.49 -4.72
CA CYS A 119 1.60 -4.44 -4.26
C CYS A 119 2.30 -3.09 -4.29
N ASN A 120 1.88 -2.23 -5.21
CA ASN A 120 2.31 -0.84 -5.30
C ASN A 120 1.15 0.07 -4.89
N CYS A 121 1.46 1.13 -4.18
CA CYS A 121 0.46 2.08 -3.71
C CYS A 121 0.53 3.37 -4.52
N ILE A 122 -0.59 3.79 -5.11
CA ILE A 122 -0.67 5.05 -5.84
C ILE A 122 -0.94 6.17 -4.83
N MET A 123 0.09 6.92 -4.48
CA MET A 123 0.02 7.96 -3.46
C MET A 123 0.06 9.35 -4.07
N ARG A 124 -0.67 10.27 -3.45
CA ARG A 124 -0.72 11.67 -3.87
C ARG A 124 -0.44 12.60 -2.70
N ASN A 125 0.32 13.66 -2.97
CA ASN A 125 0.49 14.77 -2.06
C ASN A 125 -0.54 15.86 -2.39
N VAL A 126 -1.54 16.04 -1.53
CA VAL A 126 -2.60 17.06 -1.71
C VAL A 126 -2.28 18.36 -1.01
N SER A 127 -1.14 18.46 -0.34
CA SER A 127 -0.68 19.70 0.30
C SER A 127 0.07 20.60 -0.69
N HIS A 128 0.43 21.79 -0.23
CA HIS A 128 1.24 22.73 -1.01
C HIS A 128 2.74 22.66 -0.69
N THR A 129 3.14 21.73 0.17
CA THR A 129 4.53 21.50 0.56
C THR A 129 4.97 20.09 0.18
N SER A 130 6.26 19.88 -0.01
CA SER A 130 6.79 18.54 -0.27
C SER A 130 6.64 17.64 0.95
N ILE A 131 6.39 16.35 0.70
CA ILE A 131 6.32 15.30 1.73
C ILE A 131 7.51 14.38 1.53
N GLN A 132 8.31 14.18 2.58
CA GLN A 132 9.37 13.18 2.57
C GLN A 132 8.82 11.85 3.07
N ILE A 133 9.01 10.79 2.27
CA ILE A 133 8.73 9.41 2.65
C ILE A 133 10.06 8.68 2.76
N ASP A 134 10.34 8.11 3.91
CA ASP A 134 11.52 7.30 4.13
C ASP A 134 11.22 5.82 3.91
N HIS A 135 12.25 5.04 3.55
CA HIS A 135 12.13 3.60 3.51
C HIS A 135 11.59 3.06 4.84
N GLY A 136 10.58 2.22 4.77
CA GLY A 136 9.93 1.66 5.96
C GLY A 136 8.81 2.49 6.57
N ASP A 137 8.54 3.68 6.03
CA ASP A 137 7.40 4.48 6.47
C ASP A 137 6.08 3.79 6.15
N ARG A 138 5.14 3.84 7.10
CA ARG A 138 3.78 3.37 6.91
C ARG A 138 3.00 4.36 6.05
N ILE A 139 2.60 3.93 4.86
CA ILE A 139 1.98 4.82 3.86
C ILE A 139 0.49 4.58 3.66
N VAL A 140 0.03 3.34 3.86
CA VAL A 140 -1.38 2.94 3.73
C VAL A 140 -1.73 1.90 4.77
N GLN A 141 -3.01 1.60 4.89
CA GLN A 141 -3.52 0.47 5.66
C GLN A 141 -4.42 -0.38 4.77
N ALA A 142 -4.44 -1.67 5.01
CA ALA A 142 -5.13 -2.63 4.15
C ALA A 142 -5.94 -3.61 4.96
N GLU A 143 -7.01 -4.12 4.36
CA GLU A 143 -7.87 -5.15 4.92
C GLU A 143 -8.21 -6.20 3.86
N MET A 144 -8.39 -7.44 4.29
CA MET A 144 -8.93 -8.50 3.44
C MET A 144 -10.45 -8.54 3.58
N ARG A 145 -11.15 -8.58 2.45
CA ARG A 145 -12.61 -8.64 2.39
C ARG A 145 -13.08 -9.77 1.49
N ARG A 146 -14.31 -10.22 1.71
CA ARG A 146 -14.96 -11.19 0.84
C ARG A 146 -15.64 -10.49 -0.32
N VAL A 147 -15.56 -11.10 -1.50
CA VAL A 147 -16.33 -10.67 -2.67
C VAL A 147 -17.75 -11.21 -2.52
N GLU A 148 -18.72 -10.33 -2.62
CA GLU A 148 -20.12 -10.76 -2.74
C GLU A 148 -20.41 -11.17 -4.18
N SER A 149 -21.15 -12.28 -4.35
CA SER A 149 -21.54 -12.73 -5.69
C SER A 149 -22.70 -11.90 -6.24
N PHE A 150 -22.65 -11.66 -7.50
CA PHE A 150 -23.70 -10.94 -8.24
C PHE A 150 -24.65 -11.93 -8.91
#